data_cd7168a5b6ca64ad7a44632ac436701d
#
_entry.id   cd7168a5b6ca64ad7a44632ac436701d
#
_cell.length_a   1.000
_cell.length_b   1.000
_cell.length_c   1.000
_cell.angle_alpha   90.00
_cell.angle_beta   90.00
_cell.angle_gamma   90.00
#
_symmetry.space_group_name_H-M   'P 1'
#
loop_
_entity.id
_entity.type
_entity.pdbx_description
1 polymer ?
#
loop_
_entity_poly.entity_id
_entity_poly.type
_entity_poly.pdbx_seq_one_letter_code
_entity_poly.pdbx_strand_id
1 'polypeptide(L)'
;MLYNVYDKDGKLIRKIDKKQELSINENEWLKGVTCFVINEKGEVLIEKRVNKGLTPGKLDLCSGHIDGDETQTQAMIRELGEELGISIEEAMNVIKLTKTELPFEFKSGEKMLRFLITVYCLKRKSSDVTLQKEEIDKIVWLPLEETFELIRSGRTKFPKNYDYEEIFEKVRNVYNNKETRKVER
;
A
#
# COMPACT_ATOMS: atom_id res chain seq x y z
N MET A 1 15.25 5.64 -12.74
CA MET A 1 14.80 4.71 -11.67
C MET A 1 14.36 3.43 -12.34
N LEU A 2 14.79 2.26 -11.84
CA LEU A 2 14.50 0.96 -12.43
C LEU A 2 13.55 0.17 -11.54
N TYR A 3 12.55 -0.45 -12.16
CA TYR A 3 11.68 -1.45 -11.53
C TYR A 3 12.15 -2.85 -11.89
N ASN A 4 12.10 -3.73 -10.91
CA ASN A 4 12.25 -5.16 -11.11
C ASN A 4 10.90 -5.75 -11.59
N VAL A 5 10.95 -6.57 -12.63
CA VAL A 5 9.79 -7.29 -13.16
C VAL A 5 9.92 -8.75 -12.80
N TYR A 6 8.84 -9.35 -12.33
CA TYR A 6 8.79 -10.70 -11.79
C TYR A 6 7.79 -11.57 -12.55
N ASP A 7 7.92 -12.89 -12.42
CA ASP A 7 6.83 -13.80 -12.73
C ASP A 7 5.82 -13.87 -11.57
N LYS A 8 4.75 -14.60 -11.75
CA LYS A 8 3.69 -14.78 -10.75
C LYS A 8 4.17 -15.43 -9.43
N ASP A 9 5.28 -16.14 -9.46
CA ASP A 9 5.87 -16.82 -8.30
C ASP A 9 6.92 -15.92 -7.60
N GLY A 10 7.07 -14.67 -8.05
CA GLY A 10 7.96 -13.67 -7.48
C GLY A 10 9.41 -13.80 -7.91
N LYS A 11 9.72 -14.59 -8.93
CA LYS A 11 11.09 -14.71 -9.47
C LYS A 11 11.37 -13.55 -10.43
N LEU A 12 12.54 -12.93 -10.27
CA LEU A 12 12.99 -11.82 -11.13
C LEU A 12 13.15 -12.30 -12.59
N ILE A 13 12.51 -11.59 -13.52
CA ILE A 13 12.61 -11.82 -14.97
C ILE A 13 13.56 -10.81 -15.61
N ARG A 14 13.34 -9.50 -15.37
CA ARG A 14 14.07 -8.40 -15.99
C ARG A 14 13.94 -7.12 -15.20
N LYS A 15 14.66 -6.07 -15.60
CA LYS A 15 14.50 -4.70 -15.09
C LYS A 15 13.97 -3.79 -16.19
N ILE A 16 13.14 -2.83 -15.83
CA ILE A 16 12.58 -1.80 -16.74
C ILE A 16 12.78 -0.41 -16.18
N ASP A 17 12.80 0.61 -17.04
CA ASP A 17 12.70 1.98 -16.56
C ASP A 17 11.28 2.26 -16.02
N LYS A 18 11.17 3.07 -14.98
CA LYS A 18 9.87 3.48 -14.39
C LYS A 18 8.89 3.99 -15.45
N LYS A 19 9.38 4.68 -16.47
CA LYS A 19 8.56 5.18 -17.58
C LYS A 19 7.95 4.08 -18.44
N GLN A 20 8.43 2.85 -18.33
CA GLN A 20 7.97 1.67 -19.06
C GLN A 20 7.05 0.78 -18.24
N GLU A 21 6.58 1.20 -17.05
CA GLU A 21 5.74 0.37 -16.18
C GLU A 21 4.45 -0.12 -16.87
N LEU A 22 3.92 0.67 -17.83
CA LEU A 22 2.78 0.24 -18.65
C LEU A 22 3.17 -0.73 -19.79
N SER A 23 4.44 -1.08 -19.94
CA SER A 23 4.93 -2.00 -20.97
C SER A 23 5.10 -3.44 -20.52
N ILE A 24 4.67 -3.76 -19.27
CA ILE A 24 4.70 -5.13 -18.77
C ILE A 24 3.73 -6.03 -19.54
N ASN A 25 4.11 -7.28 -19.73
CA ASN A 25 3.34 -8.29 -20.46
C ASN A 25 2.33 -8.99 -19.53
N GLU A 26 1.46 -9.84 -20.11
CA GLU A 26 0.40 -10.55 -19.38
C GLU A 26 0.90 -11.47 -18.25
N ASN A 27 2.12 -12.00 -18.38
CA ASN A 27 2.73 -12.90 -17.38
C ASN A 27 3.75 -12.19 -16.47
N GLU A 28 3.82 -10.87 -16.56
CA GLU A 28 4.76 -10.06 -15.81
C GLU A 28 4.07 -9.32 -14.67
N TRP A 29 4.76 -9.25 -13.54
CA TRP A 29 4.31 -8.66 -12.30
C TRP A 29 5.30 -7.62 -11.80
N LEU A 30 4.80 -6.56 -11.23
CA LEU A 30 5.57 -5.62 -10.41
C LEU A 30 5.40 -5.97 -8.94
N LYS A 31 6.24 -5.43 -8.07
CA LYS A 31 6.04 -5.53 -6.63
C LYS A 31 5.69 -4.19 -6.03
N GLY A 32 4.84 -4.23 -5.03
CA GLY A 32 4.39 -3.04 -4.32
C GLY A 32 4.09 -3.30 -2.86
N VAL A 33 3.90 -2.21 -2.14
CA VAL A 33 3.57 -2.20 -0.71
C VAL A 33 2.34 -1.34 -0.48
N THR A 34 1.57 -1.65 0.56
CA THR A 34 0.44 -0.83 0.99
C THR A 34 0.32 -0.87 2.52
N CYS A 35 -0.16 0.20 3.14
CA CYS A 35 -0.24 0.34 4.58
C CYS A 35 -1.59 0.86 5.06
N PHE A 36 -2.19 0.16 6.02
CA PHE A 36 -3.25 0.70 6.85
C PHE A 36 -2.63 1.62 7.91
N VAL A 37 -2.71 2.92 7.71
CA VAL A 37 -2.28 3.91 8.70
C VAL A 37 -3.46 4.23 9.61
N ILE A 38 -3.37 3.87 10.91
CA ILE A 38 -4.47 3.97 11.87
C ILE A 38 -4.11 4.96 12.97
N ASN A 39 -5.00 5.91 13.26
CA ASN A 39 -4.85 6.84 14.38
C ASN A 39 -5.41 6.27 15.70
N GLU A 40 -5.24 7.00 16.81
CA GLU A 40 -5.74 6.59 18.14
C GLU A 40 -7.26 6.46 18.23
N LYS A 41 -8.01 7.10 17.33
CA LYS A 41 -9.47 7.01 17.28
C LYS A 41 -9.97 5.77 16.55
N GLY A 42 -9.07 4.95 15.99
CA GLY A 42 -9.42 3.79 15.17
C GLY A 42 -9.88 4.15 13.77
N GLU A 43 -9.44 5.30 13.27
CA GLU A 43 -9.70 5.73 11.91
C GLU A 43 -8.50 5.40 11.03
N VAL A 44 -8.75 4.94 9.82
CA VAL A 44 -7.75 4.64 8.78
C VAL A 44 -7.64 5.81 7.83
N LEU A 45 -6.42 6.17 7.46
CA LEU A 45 -6.16 7.18 6.45
C LEU A 45 -6.45 6.60 5.06
N ILE A 46 -7.32 7.30 4.33
CA ILE A 46 -7.63 7.04 2.93
C ILE A 46 -7.18 8.23 2.10
N GLU A 47 -6.40 7.96 1.08
CA GLU A 47 -5.91 8.93 0.12
C GLU A 47 -6.83 9.00 -1.09
N LYS A 48 -7.05 10.20 -1.61
CA LYS A 48 -7.55 10.39 -2.97
C LYS A 48 -6.38 10.75 -3.86
N ARG A 49 -6.07 9.90 -4.81
CA ARG A 49 -5.01 10.14 -5.80
C ARG A 49 -5.34 11.35 -6.66
N VAL A 50 -4.33 12.11 -7.06
CA VAL A 50 -4.50 13.17 -8.08
C VAL A 50 -5.02 12.57 -9.40
N ASN A 51 -5.58 13.41 -10.26
CA ASN A 51 -6.19 12.96 -11.51
C ASN A 51 -5.13 12.67 -12.62
N LYS A 52 -4.03 12.01 -12.25
CA LYS A 52 -2.94 11.56 -13.13
C LYS A 52 -2.33 10.25 -12.63
N GLY A 53 -1.44 9.64 -13.40
CA GLY A 53 -0.75 8.39 -13.04
C GLY A 53 -1.57 7.14 -13.33
N LEU A 54 -1.24 6.03 -12.66
CA LEU A 54 -1.82 4.70 -12.93
C LEU A 54 -3.29 4.56 -12.49
N THR A 55 -3.65 5.24 -11.41
CA THR A 55 -5.00 5.14 -10.81
C THR A 55 -5.57 6.53 -10.53
N PRO A 56 -5.85 7.34 -11.60
CA PRO A 56 -6.26 8.74 -11.44
C PRO A 56 -7.58 8.86 -10.66
N GLY A 57 -7.59 9.71 -9.64
CA GLY A 57 -8.76 10.02 -8.82
C GLY A 57 -9.30 8.87 -7.96
N LYS A 58 -8.65 7.71 -7.94
CA LYS A 58 -9.06 6.58 -7.11
C LYS A 58 -8.78 6.84 -5.63
N LEU A 59 -9.57 6.19 -4.79
CA LEU A 59 -9.30 6.09 -3.36
C LEU A 59 -8.30 4.95 -3.11
N ASP A 60 -7.38 5.18 -2.18
CA ASP A 60 -6.29 4.26 -1.89
C ASP A 60 -5.87 4.32 -0.42
N LEU A 61 -5.12 3.33 0.02
CA LEU A 61 -4.25 3.41 1.18
C LEU A 61 -2.88 3.95 0.75
N CYS A 62 -2.05 4.42 1.68
CA CYS A 62 -0.65 4.75 1.40
C CYS A 62 0.05 3.56 0.74
N SER A 63 0.58 3.74 -0.44
CA SER A 63 1.04 2.63 -1.28
C SER A 63 2.07 3.05 -2.31
N GLY A 64 3.02 2.18 -2.58
CA GLY A 64 4.00 2.44 -3.62
C GLY A 64 4.66 1.22 -4.22
N HIS A 65 5.51 1.46 -5.19
CA HIS A 65 6.34 0.43 -5.83
C HIS A 65 7.57 0.11 -4.97
N ILE A 66 8.13 -1.06 -5.19
CA ILE A 66 9.46 -1.40 -4.69
C ILE A 66 10.48 -0.94 -5.73
N ASP A 67 11.34 0.02 -5.36
CA ASP A 67 12.32 0.61 -6.24
C ASP A 67 13.63 -0.21 -6.23
N GLY A 68 14.11 -0.62 -7.40
CA GLY A 68 15.39 -1.30 -7.54
C GLY A 68 15.51 -2.53 -6.63
N ASP A 69 16.51 -2.52 -5.76
CA ASP A 69 16.85 -3.64 -4.88
C ASP A 69 16.46 -3.37 -3.40
N GLU A 70 15.57 -2.37 -3.15
CA GLU A 70 15.06 -2.14 -1.79
C GLU A 70 14.19 -3.31 -1.32
N THR A 71 14.18 -3.53 -0.01
CA THR A 71 13.27 -4.49 0.60
C THR A 71 11.85 -3.93 0.68
N GLN A 72 10.85 -4.81 0.82
CA GLN A 72 9.45 -4.42 1.01
C GLN A 72 9.26 -3.44 2.18
N THR A 73 9.96 -3.66 3.29
CA THR A 73 9.88 -2.78 4.47
C THR A 73 10.54 -1.42 4.21
N GLN A 74 11.67 -1.37 3.50
CA GLN A 74 12.31 -0.12 3.11
C GLN A 74 11.41 0.69 2.19
N ALA A 75 10.79 0.03 1.19
CA ALA A 75 9.80 0.67 0.31
C ALA A 75 8.64 1.27 1.12
N MET A 76 8.07 0.52 2.06
CA MET A 76 6.95 1.02 2.87
C MET A 76 7.34 2.22 3.74
N ILE A 77 8.53 2.18 4.37
CA ILE A 77 9.05 3.30 5.17
C ILE A 77 9.25 4.54 4.28
N ARG A 78 9.81 4.38 3.09
CA ARG A 78 10.00 5.46 2.12
C ARG A 78 8.67 6.09 1.70
N GLU A 79 7.70 5.28 1.29
CA GLU A 79 6.38 5.77 0.84
C GLU A 79 5.62 6.51 1.96
N LEU A 80 5.65 6.00 3.19
CA LEU A 80 5.08 6.71 4.35
C LEU A 80 5.73 8.09 4.58
N GLY A 81 7.04 8.18 4.34
CA GLY A 81 7.76 9.46 4.42
C GLY A 81 7.43 10.40 3.26
N GLU A 82 7.43 9.89 2.03
CA GLU A 82 7.21 10.67 0.81
C GLU A 82 5.76 11.14 0.70
N GLU A 83 4.79 10.24 0.83
CA GLU A 83 3.37 10.55 0.63
C GLU A 83 2.75 11.31 1.81
N LEU A 84 3.13 10.97 3.06
CA LEU A 84 2.46 11.44 4.28
C LEU A 84 3.35 12.25 5.23
N GLY A 85 4.64 12.42 4.94
CA GLY A 85 5.57 13.12 5.81
C GLY A 85 5.79 12.43 7.17
N ILE A 86 5.55 11.13 7.25
CA ILE A 86 5.79 10.34 8.47
C ILE A 86 7.29 10.15 8.66
N SER A 87 7.81 10.46 9.86
CA SER A 87 9.23 10.32 10.14
C SER A 87 9.69 8.86 10.02
N ILE A 88 10.96 8.66 9.65
CA ILE A 88 11.54 7.31 9.57
C ILE A 88 11.41 6.56 10.90
N GLU A 89 11.65 7.25 12.03
CA GLU A 89 11.53 6.67 13.37
C GLU A 89 10.13 6.13 13.64
N GLU A 90 9.08 6.87 13.26
CA GLU A 90 7.69 6.43 13.40
C GLU A 90 7.39 5.31 12.39
N ALA A 91 7.79 5.46 11.13
CA ALA A 91 7.57 4.49 10.06
C ALA A 91 8.23 3.13 10.31
N MET A 92 9.34 3.08 11.07
CA MET A 92 9.98 1.81 11.49
C MET A 92 9.09 0.94 12.39
N ASN A 93 7.98 1.47 12.91
CA ASN A 93 7.01 0.69 13.68
C ASN A 93 5.95 -0.01 12.81
N VAL A 94 6.10 -0.02 11.49
CA VAL A 94 5.19 -0.76 10.60
C VAL A 94 5.20 -2.25 10.91
N ILE A 95 4.02 -2.84 10.91
CA ILE A 95 3.81 -4.27 11.13
C ILE A 95 3.42 -4.90 9.79
N LYS A 96 4.20 -5.88 9.33
CA LYS A 96 3.88 -6.67 8.14
C LYS A 96 2.73 -7.62 8.43
N LEU A 97 1.62 -7.50 7.71
CA LEU A 97 0.42 -8.31 7.92
C LEU A 97 0.41 -9.60 7.11
N THR A 98 1.06 -9.61 5.94
CA THR A 98 1.05 -10.75 5.03
C THR A 98 2.36 -11.52 5.07
N LYS A 99 2.28 -12.85 5.14
CA LYS A 99 3.47 -13.73 5.06
C LYS A 99 3.97 -13.85 3.63
N THR A 100 3.05 -13.92 2.68
CA THR A 100 3.31 -13.99 1.24
C THR A 100 2.76 -12.74 0.56
N GLU A 101 3.30 -12.39 -0.59
CA GLU A 101 2.79 -11.31 -1.43
C GLU A 101 1.43 -11.70 -2.01
N LEU A 102 0.53 -10.71 -2.13
CA LEU A 102 -0.81 -10.90 -2.65
C LEU A 102 -0.88 -10.51 -4.12
N PRO A 103 -1.39 -11.36 -5.00
CA PRO A 103 -1.52 -11.02 -6.41
C PRO A 103 -2.73 -10.10 -6.63
N PHE A 104 -2.47 -8.84 -6.94
CA PHE A 104 -3.47 -7.85 -7.28
C PHE A 104 -3.43 -7.50 -8.76
N GLU A 105 -4.58 -7.47 -9.39
CA GLU A 105 -4.76 -7.03 -10.76
C GLU A 105 -5.72 -5.84 -10.80
N PHE A 106 -5.36 -4.80 -11.52
CA PHE A 106 -6.24 -3.65 -11.74
C PHE A 106 -6.01 -3.02 -13.12
N LYS A 107 -7.04 -2.35 -13.62
CA LYS A 107 -6.98 -1.65 -14.90
C LYS A 107 -6.39 -0.25 -14.74
N SER A 108 -5.45 0.09 -15.63
CA SER A 108 -4.96 1.44 -15.85
C SER A 108 -5.21 1.80 -17.33
N GLY A 109 -6.27 2.55 -17.58
CA GLY A 109 -6.80 2.73 -18.92
C GLY A 109 -7.27 1.39 -19.53
N GLU A 110 -6.73 1.04 -20.69
CA GLU A 110 -7.02 -0.24 -21.37
C GLU A 110 -6.11 -1.39 -20.92
N LYS A 111 -5.07 -1.11 -20.15
CA LYS A 111 -4.09 -2.12 -19.71
C LYS A 111 -4.47 -2.73 -18.38
N MET A 112 -4.19 -4.03 -18.25
CA MET A 112 -4.21 -4.75 -16.99
C MET A 112 -2.81 -4.71 -16.38
N LEU A 113 -2.70 -4.13 -15.20
CA LEU A 113 -1.48 -4.14 -14.40
C LEU A 113 -1.58 -5.20 -13.30
N ARG A 114 -0.45 -5.84 -13.01
CA ARG A 114 -0.34 -6.93 -12.05
C ARG A 114 0.72 -6.62 -11.03
N PHE A 115 0.34 -6.72 -9.76
CA PHE A 115 1.23 -6.47 -8.63
C PHE A 115 1.22 -7.62 -7.64
N LEU A 116 2.39 -7.94 -7.13
CA LEU A 116 2.58 -8.74 -5.92
C LEU A 116 2.70 -7.76 -4.75
N ILE A 117 1.66 -7.68 -3.92
CA ILE A 117 1.53 -6.64 -2.87
C ILE A 117 1.83 -7.22 -1.50
N THR A 118 2.66 -6.52 -0.73
CA THR A 118 2.84 -6.75 0.70
C THR A 118 2.04 -5.73 1.49
N VAL A 119 1.24 -6.20 2.44
CA VAL A 119 0.36 -5.35 3.26
C VAL A 119 0.97 -5.11 4.62
N TYR A 120 0.95 -3.86 5.05
CA TYR A 120 1.42 -3.37 6.34
C TYR A 120 0.32 -2.68 7.13
N CYS A 121 0.57 -2.48 8.41
CA CYS A 121 -0.22 -1.65 9.28
C CYS A 121 0.71 -0.78 10.15
N LEU A 122 0.37 0.50 10.27
CA LEU A 122 1.03 1.45 11.18
C LEU A 122 0.00 2.06 12.11
N LYS A 123 0.13 1.82 13.41
CA LYS A 123 -0.65 2.53 14.42
C LYS A 123 0.13 3.75 14.88
N ARG A 124 -0.50 4.92 14.82
CA ARG A 124 0.13 6.18 15.20
C ARG A 124 -0.73 7.00 16.15
N LYS A 125 -0.08 7.87 16.91
CA LYS A 125 -0.75 8.73 17.90
C LYS A 125 -1.38 9.97 17.26
N SER A 126 -0.75 10.51 16.25
CA SER A 126 -1.22 11.73 15.57
C SER A 126 -2.01 11.40 14.29
N SER A 127 -2.99 12.23 13.98
CA SER A 127 -3.66 12.28 12.68
C SER A 127 -2.99 13.27 11.72
N ASP A 128 -1.96 14.00 12.17
CA ASP A 128 -1.29 15.02 11.37
C ASP A 128 -0.38 14.37 10.32
N VAL A 129 -0.50 14.81 9.09
CA VAL A 129 0.31 14.37 7.95
C VAL A 129 0.67 15.55 7.06
N THR A 130 1.78 15.43 6.34
CA THR A 130 2.19 16.39 5.31
C THR A 130 2.11 15.70 3.96
N LEU A 131 1.16 16.13 3.12
CA LEU A 131 0.87 15.45 1.86
C LEU A 131 1.84 15.82 0.75
N GLN A 132 2.28 14.83 -0.01
CA GLN A 132 2.92 15.00 -1.31
C GLN A 132 1.83 15.38 -2.35
N LYS A 133 1.61 16.67 -2.54
CA LYS A 133 0.54 17.22 -3.38
C LYS A 133 0.64 16.86 -4.87
N GLU A 134 1.79 16.41 -5.31
CA GLU A 134 2.02 15.92 -6.66
C GLU A 134 1.34 14.59 -6.93
N GLU A 135 1.08 13.80 -5.89
CA GLU A 135 0.48 12.45 -5.97
C GLU A 135 -0.86 12.35 -5.26
N ILE A 136 -1.06 13.09 -4.15
CA ILE A 136 -2.25 13.02 -3.31
C ILE A 136 -3.03 14.33 -3.39
N ASP A 137 -4.29 14.25 -3.86
CA ASP A 137 -5.23 15.39 -3.91
C ASP A 137 -5.70 15.77 -2.50
N LYS A 138 -6.16 14.78 -1.75
CA LYS A 138 -6.63 14.93 -0.37
C LYS A 138 -6.66 13.61 0.38
N ILE A 139 -6.82 13.70 1.68
CA ILE A 139 -7.06 12.54 2.54
C ILE A 139 -8.39 12.66 3.28
N VAL A 140 -8.85 11.52 3.76
CA VAL A 140 -9.94 11.40 4.74
C VAL A 140 -9.58 10.32 5.75
N TRP A 141 -9.91 10.54 7.00
CA TRP A 141 -9.85 9.55 8.05
C TRP A 141 -11.23 8.88 8.17
N LEU A 142 -11.31 7.58 7.97
CA LEU A 142 -12.53 6.80 8.06
C LEU A 142 -12.44 5.77 9.18
N PRO A 143 -13.54 5.54 9.92
CA PRO A 143 -13.60 4.42 10.85
C PRO A 143 -13.16 3.11 10.21
N LEU A 144 -12.53 2.24 10.99
CA LEU A 144 -11.93 0.98 10.50
C LEU A 144 -12.92 0.15 9.68
N GLU A 145 -14.13 -0.05 10.18
CA GLU A 145 -15.14 -0.85 9.49
C GLU A 145 -15.67 -0.18 8.20
N GLU A 146 -15.79 1.16 8.19
CA GLU A 146 -16.16 1.90 6.98
C GLU A 146 -15.07 1.77 5.90
N THR A 147 -13.80 1.75 6.32
CA THR A 147 -12.67 1.50 5.41
C THR A 147 -12.77 0.10 4.80
N PHE A 148 -13.09 -0.90 5.60
CA PHE A 148 -13.25 -2.27 5.11
C PHE A 148 -14.40 -2.38 4.10
N GLU A 149 -15.55 -1.75 4.38
CA GLU A 149 -16.67 -1.69 3.44
C GLU A 149 -16.29 -0.93 2.16
N LEU A 150 -15.52 0.15 2.27
CA LEU A 150 -15.01 0.89 1.12
C LEU A 150 -14.17 -0.02 0.21
N ILE A 151 -13.27 -0.83 0.78
CA ILE A 151 -12.44 -1.79 0.04
C ILE A 151 -13.31 -2.89 -0.60
N ARG A 152 -14.21 -3.53 0.15
CA ARG A 152 -15.13 -4.57 -0.36
C ARG A 152 -16.01 -4.06 -1.50
N SER A 153 -16.41 -2.79 -1.47
CA SER A 153 -17.27 -2.19 -2.50
C SER A 153 -16.58 -2.02 -3.86
N GLY A 154 -15.24 -2.15 -3.92
CA GLY A 154 -14.45 -1.92 -5.13
C GLY A 154 -14.29 -0.44 -5.51
N ARG A 155 -14.55 0.49 -4.59
CA ARG A 155 -14.34 1.94 -4.80
C ARG A 155 -12.88 2.36 -4.64
N THR A 156 -12.04 1.49 -4.16
CA THR A 156 -10.59 1.67 -4.07
C THR A 156 -9.90 1.03 -5.30
N LYS A 157 -8.58 1.13 -5.38
CA LYS A 157 -7.80 0.39 -6.37
C LYS A 157 -7.73 -1.12 -6.08
N PHE A 158 -8.07 -1.53 -4.87
CA PHE A 158 -8.00 -2.95 -4.47
C PHE A 158 -9.02 -3.80 -5.21
N PRO A 159 -8.66 -5.04 -5.61
CA PRO A 159 -9.56 -5.94 -6.31
C PRO A 159 -10.83 -6.24 -5.51
N LYS A 160 -12.01 -6.01 -6.09
CA LYS A 160 -13.31 -6.21 -5.43
C LYS A 160 -13.56 -7.67 -5.00
N ASN A 161 -13.07 -8.62 -5.77
CA ASN A 161 -13.38 -10.04 -5.58
C ASN A 161 -12.31 -10.79 -4.76
N TYR A 162 -11.46 -10.07 -4.06
CA TYR A 162 -10.46 -10.67 -3.17
C TYR A 162 -11.04 -10.85 -1.77
N ASP A 163 -10.70 -11.95 -1.09
CA ASP A 163 -11.06 -12.16 0.31
C ASP A 163 -10.07 -11.44 1.23
N TYR A 164 -10.53 -10.37 1.85
CA TYR A 164 -9.72 -9.54 2.75
C TYR A 164 -9.90 -9.87 4.24
N GLU A 165 -10.75 -10.83 4.62
CA GLU A 165 -11.14 -11.00 6.04
C GLU A 165 -9.95 -11.32 6.94
N GLU A 166 -9.00 -12.14 6.51
CA GLU A 166 -7.78 -12.40 7.28
C GLU A 166 -6.95 -11.13 7.51
N ILE A 167 -6.85 -10.27 6.48
CA ILE A 167 -6.12 -8.99 6.59
C ILE A 167 -6.86 -8.06 7.55
N PHE A 168 -8.17 -7.92 7.40
CA PHE A 168 -8.99 -7.05 8.22
C PHE A 168 -8.95 -7.47 9.69
N GLU A 169 -8.96 -8.78 9.98
CA GLU A 169 -8.81 -9.27 11.34
C GLU A 169 -7.43 -8.92 11.93
N LYS A 170 -6.36 -9.07 11.15
CA LYS A 170 -5.02 -8.65 11.58
C LYS A 170 -4.95 -7.15 11.85
N VAL A 171 -5.58 -6.32 11.02
CA VAL A 171 -5.66 -4.87 11.23
C VAL A 171 -6.41 -4.55 12.54
N ARG A 172 -7.57 -5.20 12.80
CA ARG A 172 -8.29 -5.07 14.07
C ARG A 172 -7.41 -5.44 15.26
N ASN A 173 -6.66 -6.53 15.15
CA ASN A 173 -5.76 -7.00 16.21
C ASN A 173 -4.63 -5.99 16.49
N VAL A 174 -4.03 -5.40 15.47
CA VAL A 174 -3.03 -4.33 15.63
C VAL A 174 -3.64 -3.12 16.33
N TYR A 175 -4.84 -2.70 15.95
CA TYR A 175 -5.52 -1.59 16.58
C TYR A 175 -5.86 -1.86 18.05
N ASN A 176 -6.41 -3.05 18.37
CA ASN A 176 -6.87 -3.42 19.69
C ASN A 176 -5.75 -3.73 20.68
N ASN A 177 -4.57 -4.15 20.18
CA ASN A 177 -3.42 -4.40 21.05
C ASN A 177 -2.86 -3.07 21.57
N LYS A 178 -3.07 -2.82 22.86
CA LYS A 178 -2.60 -1.60 23.55
C LYS A 178 -1.06 -1.53 23.70
N GLU A 179 -0.34 -2.62 23.40
CA GLU A 179 1.12 -2.70 23.47
C GLU A 179 1.68 -3.48 22.29
N THR A 180 2.25 -2.79 21.32
CA THR A 180 3.25 -3.41 20.45
C THR A 180 4.52 -3.59 21.27
N ARG A 181 4.67 -4.77 21.88
CA ARG A 181 5.92 -5.15 22.52
C ARG A 181 7.01 -5.25 21.45
N LYS A 182 8.15 -4.64 21.81
CA LYS A 182 9.45 -4.64 21.15
C LYS A 182 9.68 -5.92 20.34
N VAL A 183 9.99 -5.72 19.08
CA VAL A 183 10.59 -6.72 18.20
C VAL A 183 11.79 -7.31 18.94
N GLU A 184 11.76 -8.60 19.22
CA GLU A 184 12.93 -9.35 19.61
C GLU A 184 13.97 -9.24 18.47
N ARG A 185 15.19 -8.85 18.85
CA ARG A 185 16.35 -8.65 17.98
C ARG A 185 16.87 -9.96 17.45
#